data_e244074c7cca3b32f598f241515c12d1
#
_entry.id   e244074c7cca3b32f598f241515c12d1
#
_cell.length_a   1.000
_cell.length_b   1.000
_cell.length_c   1.000
_cell.angle_alpha   90.00
_cell.angle_beta   90.00
_cell.angle_gamma   90.00
#
_symmetry.space_group_name_H-M   'P 1'
#
loop_
_entity.id
_entity.type
_entity.pdbx_description
1 polymer ?
#
loop_
_entity_poly.entity_id
_entity_poly.type
_entity_poly.pdbx_seq_one_letter_code
_entity_poly.pdbx_strand_id
1 'polypeptide(L)'
;MRYSYIYIIMCISLLFSCSSDKKEGKKTLVKAQSAPYELLVVADKDWLKTEAGQAFVAFVEQPIPGLPQAEPNFRPTYIYPKDFQGTFRAYSNVLVVEVGIKHQKSEMTLDRDVFARPQVIIGLYAPSDQALMSLIEVRQKEILAQFNEQEFSRERKLLAKTYSAPVLEQAKKQFGITIHVPKDITDMKIAPNFLWAAATERDFRQNLCLYTFPLTDLKSLDANSDFRSLESIRDSMLKVNIPGGREDQWMETDYRTVVYDDITNPNRMVMRGLWDMRNDAMGGPFVSYIYVDTARQRCLVAETFIFAPDKKKRPLVRQMEAALQTVTFEQN
;
A
#
# COMPACT_ATOMS: atom_id res chain seq x y z
N MET A 1 85.85 24.72 -42.33
CA MET A 1 84.40 24.72 -42.33
C MET A 1 83.90 23.41 -41.78
N ARG A 2 83.56 23.34 -40.52
CA ARG A 2 82.96 22.14 -39.89
C ARG A 2 81.95 22.67 -38.87
N TYR A 3 80.67 22.44 -39.10
CA TYR A 3 79.59 22.77 -38.22
C TYR A 3 79.43 21.65 -37.18
N SER A 4 79.60 22.00 -35.88
CA SER A 4 79.30 21.16 -34.74
C SER A 4 77.85 21.35 -34.36
N TYR A 5 77.08 20.32 -34.46
CA TYR A 5 75.69 20.26 -33.92
C TYR A 5 75.74 19.87 -32.45
N ILE A 6 75.35 20.82 -31.60
CA ILE A 6 75.14 20.55 -30.18
C ILE A 6 73.69 20.02 -30.00
N TYR A 7 73.54 18.76 -29.59
CA TYR A 7 72.29 18.21 -29.26
C TYR A 7 71.96 18.59 -27.79
N ILE A 8 70.94 19.45 -27.64
CA ILE A 8 70.32 19.74 -26.34
C ILE A 8 69.32 18.61 -26.05
N ILE A 9 69.66 17.75 -25.10
CA ILE A 9 68.72 16.74 -24.54
C ILE A 9 67.82 17.47 -23.56
N MET A 10 66.56 17.69 -23.94
CA MET A 10 65.51 18.25 -23.08
C MET A 10 64.86 17.10 -22.30
N CYS A 11 65.25 16.99 -21.03
CA CYS A 11 64.57 16.08 -20.06
C CYS A 11 63.13 16.56 -19.83
N ILE A 12 62.16 15.91 -20.47
CA ILE A 12 60.74 16.07 -20.12
C ILE A 12 60.47 15.24 -18.90
N SER A 13 60.40 15.88 -17.73
CA SER A 13 59.92 15.30 -16.49
C SER A 13 58.37 15.13 -16.61
N LEU A 14 57.95 13.89 -16.83
CA LEU A 14 56.54 13.49 -16.72
C LEU A 14 56.09 13.64 -15.26
N LEU A 15 55.43 14.75 -14.95
CA LEU A 15 54.64 14.88 -13.75
C LEU A 15 53.40 13.99 -13.89
N PHE A 16 53.47 12.81 -13.31
CA PHE A 16 52.26 12.05 -13.05
C PHE A 16 51.42 12.83 -12.06
N SER A 17 50.46 13.59 -12.55
CA SER A 17 49.39 14.12 -11.75
C SER A 17 48.50 12.95 -11.37
N CYS A 18 48.62 12.47 -10.13
CA CYS A 18 47.61 11.66 -9.50
C CYS A 18 46.32 12.48 -9.38
N SER A 19 45.43 12.39 -10.34
CA SER A 19 44.05 12.76 -10.14
C SER A 19 43.48 11.76 -9.15
N SER A 20 43.40 12.17 -7.88
CA SER A 20 42.59 11.49 -6.90
C SER A 20 41.14 11.61 -7.35
N ASP A 21 40.64 10.60 -8.06
CA ASP A 21 39.20 10.39 -8.17
C ASP A 21 38.66 10.33 -6.73
N LYS A 22 38.15 11.46 -6.26
CA LYS A 22 37.24 11.49 -5.13
C LYS A 22 36.03 10.68 -5.56
N LYS A 23 36.03 9.36 -5.29
CA LYS A 23 34.81 8.60 -5.18
C LYS A 23 33.96 9.39 -4.19
N GLU A 24 32.92 10.06 -4.70
CA GLU A 24 31.87 10.60 -3.86
C GLU A 24 31.37 9.42 -3.01
N GLY A 25 31.79 9.41 -1.75
CA GLY A 25 31.36 8.39 -0.79
C GLY A 25 29.83 8.45 -0.76
N LYS A 26 29.16 7.39 -1.21
CA LYS A 26 27.71 7.25 -1.06
C LYS A 26 27.37 7.61 0.37
N LYS A 27 26.80 8.80 0.58
CA LYS A 27 26.34 9.24 1.89
C LYS A 27 25.39 8.18 2.40
N THR A 28 25.76 7.45 3.45
CA THR A 28 24.88 6.45 4.07
C THR A 28 23.69 7.20 4.66
N LEU A 29 22.52 7.03 4.06
CA LEU A 29 21.29 7.64 4.53
C LEU A 29 20.91 7.03 5.90
N VAL A 30 20.39 7.87 6.78
CA VAL A 30 19.83 7.38 8.05
C VAL A 30 18.61 6.53 7.80
N LYS A 31 18.30 5.61 8.72
CA LYS A 31 17.06 4.86 8.68
C LYS A 31 15.89 5.80 8.96
N ALA A 32 14.82 5.68 8.16
CA ALA A 32 13.58 6.40 8.44
C ALA A 32 12.99 5.99 9.81
N GLN A 33 12.48 6.98 10.57
CA GLN A 33 12.14 6.83 11.99
C GLN A 33 10.64 7.01 12.27
N SER A 34 9.83 7.41 11.26
CA SER A 34 8.39 7.56 11.47
C SER A 34 7.69 6.23 11.75
N ALA A 35 6.65 6.27 12.55
CA ALA A 35 5.76 5.13 12.73
C ALA A 35 5.01 4.79 11.44
N PRO A 36 4.43 3.57 11.30
CA PRO A 36 3.64 3.21 10.14
C PRO A 36 2.49 4.20 9.88
N TYR A 37 2.31 4.54 8.61
CA TYR A 37 1.24 5.45 8.14
C TYR A 37 1.30 6.85 8.76
N GLU A 38 2.42 7.31 9.25
CA GLU A 38 2.66 8.73 9.53
C GLU A 38 3.01 9.46 8.23
N LEU A 39 2.44 10.65 8.06
CA LEU A 39 2.68 11.55 6.93
C LEU A 39 3.11 12.91 7.47
N LEU A 40 4.32 13.33 7.13
CA LEU A 40 4.75 14.69 7.41
C LEU A 40 4.25 15.61 6.29
N VAL A 41 3.46 16.61 6.63
CA VAL A 41 2.99 17.65 5.71
C VAL A 41 3.75 18.93 5.97
N VAL A 42 4.54 19.34 4.99
CA VAL A 42 5.33 20.56 5.03
C VAL A 42 4.60 21.63 4.24
N ALA A 43 3.94 22.55 4.92
CA ALA A 43 3.11 23.58 4.33
C ALA A 43 3.09 24.84 5.21
N ASP A 44 2.74 25.98 4.63
CA ASP A 44 2.47 27.17 5.42
C ASP A 44 1.20 26.95 6.28
N LYS A 45 1.34 27.00 7.60
CA LYS A 45 0.22 26.74 8.52
C LYS A 45 -0.83 27.84 8.51
N ASP A 46 -0.50 29.05 8.09
CA ASP A 46 -1.47 30.11 7.96
C ASP A 46 -2.28 29.94 6.67
N TRP A 47 -1.65 29.45 5.59
CA TRP A 47 -2.37 29.03 4.39
C TRP A 47 -3.32 27.85 4.70
N LEU A 48 -2.93 26.88 5.52
CA LEU A 48 -3.82 25.75 5.91
C LEU A 48 -5.14 26.20 6.57
N LYS A 49 -5.23 27.44 7.09
CA LYS A 49 -6.45 28.01 7.68
C LYS A 49 -7.39 28.62 6.66
N THR A 50 -6.93 28.85 5.42
CA THR A 50 -7.76 29.36 4.32
C THR A 50 -8.72 28.29 3.82
N GLU A 51 -9.72 28.68 3.03
CA GLU A 51 -10.67 27.74 2.42
C GLU A 51 -9.95 26.67 1.57
N ALA A 52 -9.00 27.08 0.74
CA ALA A 52 -8.19 26.15 -0.06
C ALA A 52 -7.33 25.23 0.80
N GLY A 53 -6.72 25.78 1.86
CA GLY A 53 -5.95 24.99 2.84
C GLY A 53 -6.81 23.96 3.56
N GLN A 54 -8.05 24.28 3.92
CA GLN A 54 -8.99 23.33 4.53
C GLN A 54 -9.41 22.23 3.54
N ALA A 55 -9.65 22.55 2.27
CA ALA A 55 -9.91 21.57 1.23
C ALA A 55 -8.70 20.62 1.03
N PHE A 56 -7.49 21.15 1.08
CA PHE A 56 -6.27 20.34 1.06
C PHE A 56 -6.17 19.43 2.31
N VAL A 57 -6.47 19.93 3.51
CA VAL A 57 -6.49 19.11 4.74
C VAL A 57 -7.50 17.97 4.59
N ALA A 58 -8.70 18.25 4.08
CA ALA A 58 -9.72 17.23 3.83
C ALA A 58 -9.23 16.15 2.85
N PHE A 59 -8.46 16.51 1.82
CA PHE A 59 -7.80 15.54 0.93
C PHE A 59 -6.78 14.69 1.68
N VAL A 60 -5.92 15.29 2.51
CA VAL A 60 -4.87 14.55 3.25
C VAL A 60 -5.48 13.59 4.28
N GLU A 61 -6.56 14.00 4.93
CA GLU A 61 -7.22 13.28 6.01
C GLU A 61 -8.38 12.39 5.53
N GLN A 62 -8.52 12.21 4.22
CA GLN A 62 -9.59 11.38 3.67
C GLN A 62 -9.56 9.96 4.24
N PRO A 63 -10.73 9.40 4.57
CA PRO A 63 -10.80 8.08 5.20
C PRO A 63 -10.49 6.95 4.21
N ILE A 64 -10.06 5.81 4.76
CA ILE A 64 -9.97 4.56 4.01
C ILE A 64 -11.39 4.07 3.70
N PRO A 65 -11.72 3.78 2.44
CA PRO A 65 -12.99 3.15 2.09
C PRO A 65 -13.17 1.77 2.72
N GLY A 66 -14.40 1.41 3.07
CA GLY A 66 -14.74 0.08 3.60
C GLY A 66 -14.37 -0.14 5.07
N LEU A 67 -14.14 0.92 5.85
CA LEU A 67 -14.04 0.83 7.31
C LEU A 67 -15.36 1.27 7.97
N PRO A 68 -15.79 0.61 9.08
CA PRO A 68 -17.04 0.94 9.75
C PRO A 68 -16.99 2.30 10.47
N GLN A 69 -15.81 2.75 10.88
CA GLN A 69 -15.55 4.11 11.37
C GLN A 69 -14.58 4.82 10.42
N ALA A 70 -14.80 6.10 10.22
CA ALA A 70 -13.90 6.92 9.41
C ALA A 70 -12.51 6.97 10.05
N GLU A 71 -11.54 6.29 9.47
CA GLU A 71 -10.13 6.36 9.85
C GLU A 71 -9.33 6.89 8.65
N PRO A 72 -8.53 7.96 8.81
CA PRO A 72 -7.77 8.53 7.70
C PRO A 72 -6.71 7.56 7.20
N ASN A 73 -6.36 7.66 5.90
CA ASN A 73 -5.30 6.83 5.30
C ASN A 73 -3.98 6.97 6.05
N PHE A 74 -3.62 8.20 6.40
CA PHE A 74 -2.39 8.53 7.11
C PHE A 74 -2.69 9.35 8.36
N ARG A 75 -1.72 9.41 9.27
CA ARG A 75 -1.73 10.33 10.42
C ARG A 75 -0.84 11.53 10.08
N PRO A 76 -1.42 12.66 9.66
CA PRO A 76 -0.63 13.81 9.27
C PRO A 76 -0.06 14.54 10.48
N THR A 77 1.16 15.05 10.29
CA THR A 77 1.80 16.03 11.17
C THR A 77 2.15 17.24 10.32
N TYR A 78 1.60 18.41 10.64
CA TYR A 78 1.78 19.63 9.86
C TYR A 78 2.91 20.48 10.45
N ILE A 79 3.88 20.87 9.61
CA ILE A 79 4.99 21.75 10.00
C ILE A 79 5.17 22.89 8.99
N TYR A 80 5.77 24.00 9.43
CA TYR A 80 6.20 25.04 8.51
C TYR A 80 7.40 24.60 7.66
N PRO A 81 7.60 25.12 6.45
CA PRO A 81 8.77 24.81 5.62
C PRO A 81 10.12 25.06 6.32
N LYS A 82 10.23 26.11 7.12
CA LYS A 82 11.43 26.42 7.89
C LYS A 82 11.79 25.36 8.94
N ASP A 83 10.80 24.60 9.42
CA ASP A 83 10.97 23.56 10.43
C ASP A 83 11.34 22.19 9.82
N PHE A 84 11.35 22.07 8.49
CA PHE A 84 11.71 20.83 7.80
C PHE A 84 13.22 20.58 7.86
N GLN A 85 13.69 20.21 9.05
CA GLN A 85 15.09 19.91 9.35
C GLN A 85 15.21 18.87 10.47
N GLY A 86 16.42 18.42 10.77
CA GLY A 86 16.68 17.47 11.86
C GLY A 86 15.88 16.18 11.71
N THR A 87 15.16 15.79 12.76
CA THR A 87 14.36 14.56 12.83
C THR A 87 13.18 14.53 11.85
N PHE A 88 12.63 15.69 11.48
CA PHE A 88 11.55 15.75 10.48
C PHE A 88 12.00 15.26 9.10
N ARG A 89 13.27 15.42 8.74
CA ARG A 89 13.82 14.85 7.49
C ARG A 89 13.90 13.32 7.49
N ALA A 90 13.76 12.68 8.65
CA ALA A 90 13.79 11.22 8.75
C ALA A 90 12.40 10.55 8.64
N TYR A 91 11.33 11.30 8.33
CA TYR A 91 10.01 10.72 8.06
C TYR A 91 10.03 9.88 6.79
N SER A 92 9.32 8.74 6.80
CA SER A 92 9.21 7.84 5.64
C SER A 92 8.35 8.44 4.52
N ASN A 93 7.30 9.18 4.89
CA ASN A 93 6.37 9.80 3.96
C ASN A 93 6.34 11.30 4.21
N VAL A 94 6.65 12.08 3.19
CA VAL A 94 6.69 13.55 3.28
C VAL A 94 5.90 14.14 2.10
N LEU A 95 4.96 15.03 2.40
CA LEU A 95 4.20 15.80 1.42
C LEU A 95 4.56 17.28 1.59
N VAL A 96 5.22 17.86 0.61
CA VAL A 96 5.58 19.27 0.58
C VAL A 96 4.58 20.01 -0.28
N VAL A 97 4.03 21.11 0.22
CA VAL A 97 3.07 21.94 -0.52
C VAL A 97 3.52 23.39 -0.52
N GLU A 98 3.56 23.97 -1.70
CA GLU A 98 3.98 25.34 -1.89
C GLU A 98 3.13 26.03 -2.94
N VAL A 99 2.41 27.07 -2.53
CA VAL A 99 1.56 27.87 -3.40
C VAL A 99 2.10 29.29 -3.48
N GLY A 100 2.16 29.82 -4.69
CA GLY A 100 2.58 31.21 -4.89
C GLY A 100 3.07 31.52 -6.30
N ILE A 101 3.06 32.81 -6.63
CA ILE A 101 3.38 33.35 -7.95
C ILE A 101 4.83 33.05 -8.45
N LYS A 102 5.69 32.57 -7.55
CA LYS A 102 7.05 32.11 -7.93
C LYS A 102 7.01 30.83 -8.80
N HIS A 103 5.94 30.08 -8.74
CA HIS A 103 5.74 28.89 -9.56
C HIS A 103 5.02 29.30 -10.87
N GLN A 104 5.63 29.01 -12.01
CA GLN A 104 5.07 29.34 -13.32
C GLN A 104 3.99 28.36 -13.78
N LYS A 105 4.02 27.14 -13.26
CA LYS A 105 3.08 26.04 -13.57
C LYS A 105 2.82 25.18 -12.34
N SER A 106 1.74 24.42 -12.38
CA SER A 106 1.50 23.37 -11.39
C SER A 106 2.40 22.18 -11.70
N GLU A 107 3.02 21.63 -10.65
CA GLU A 107 3.96 20.53 -10.77
C GLU A 107 3.84 19.59 -9.55
N MET A 108 3.91 18.29 -9.82
CA MET A 108 4.11 17.27 -8.81
C MET A 108 5.48 16.64 -9.01
N THR A 109 6.30 16.63 -7.95
CA THR A 109 7.58 15.90 -7.92
C THR A 109 7.46 14.65 -7.06
N LEU A 110 8.28 13.64 -7.36
CA LEU A 110 8.38 12.40 -6.61
C LEU A 110 9.85 12.05 -6.42
N ASP A 111 10.31 12.14 -5.18
CA ASP A 111 11.68 11.83 -4.80
C ASP A 111 11.72 10.65 -3.82
N ARG A 112 12.77 9.83 -3.91
CA ARG A 112 12.96 8.68 -3.04
C ARG A 112 14.31 8.72 -2.34
N ASP A 113 14.33 8.34 -1.07
CA ASP A 113 15.57 8.16 -0.29
C ASP A 113 16.48 9.40 -0.31
N VAL A 114 15.93 10.61 -0.07
CA VAL A 114 16.68 11.88 -0.11
C VAL A 114 17.44 12.12 1.18
N PHE A 115 16.77 11.99 2.33
CA PHE A 115 17.34 12.26 3.65
C PHE A 115 17.40 11.01 4.53
N ALA A 116 16.52 10.07 4.29
CA ALA A 116 16.42 8.82 5.03
C ALA A 116 16.04 7.66 4.10
N ARG A 117 16.16 6.42 4.57
CA ARG A 117 15.78 5.24 3.82
C ARG A 117 14.97 4.26 4.70
N PRO A 118 13.81 3.75 4.24
CA PRO A 118 13.11 4.11 3.01
C PRO A 118 12.34 5.42 3.16
N GLN A 119 12.30 6.26 2.12
CA GLN A 119 11.61 7.55 2.13
C GLN A 119 10.94 7.85 0.79
N VAL A 120 9.74 8.41 0.84
CA VAL A 120 9.05 9.03 -0.29
C VAL A 120 8.75 10.47 0.05
N ILE A 121 9.17 11.39 -0.81
CA ILE A 121 8.83 12.81 -0.75
C ILE A 121 8.04 13.17 -1.99
N ILE A 122 6.83 13.70 -1.81
CA ILE A 122 6.03 14.27 -2.90
C ILE A 122 5.98 15.77 -2.70
N GLY A 123 6.33 16.52 -3.73
CA GLY A 123 6.18 17.98 -3.79
C GLY A 123 4.99 18.35 -4.66
N LEU A 124 4.13 19.24 -4.17
CA LEU A 124 3.03 19.86 -4.91
C LEU A 124 3.30 21.36 -4.97
N TYR A 125 3.55 21.86 -6.14
CA TYR A 125 3.87 23.27 -6.39
C TYR A 125 2.83 23.85 -7.33
N ALA A 126 2.33 25.05 -7.04
CA ALA A 126 1.32 25.69 -7.88
C ALA A 126 1.37 27.23 -7.79
N PRO A 127 1.02 27.96 -8.88
CA PRO A 127 1.00 29.42 -8.87
C PRO A 127 -0.15 30.02 -8.06
N SER A 128 -1.21 29.24 -7.81
CA SER A 128 -2.40 29.69 -7.06
C SER A 128 -3.11 28.52 -6.40
N ASP A 129 -4.00 28.81 -5.46
CA ASP A 129 -4.85 27.82 -4.78
C ASP A 129 -5.69 27.00 -5.76
N GLN A 130 -6.34 27.64 -6.72
CA GLN A 130 -7.14 26.98 -7.73
C GLN A 130 -6.28 26.00 -8.56
N ALA A 131 -5.08 26.39 -8.94
CA ALA A 131 -4.17 25.56 -9.70
C ALA A 131 -3.67 24.34 -8.88
N LEU A 132 -3.46 24.53 -7.56
CA LEU A 132 -3.15 23.42 -6.66
C LEU A 132 -4.31 22.43 -6.54
N MET A 133 -5.54 22.92 -6.33
CA MET A 133 -6.70 22.05 -6.19
C MET A 133 -6.96 21.25 -7.46
N SER A 134 -6.81 21.87 -8.64
CA SER A 134 -6.89 21.15 -9.93
C SER A 134 -5.79 20.09 -10.07
N LEU A 135 -4.57 20.36 -9.61
CA LEU A 135 -3.48 19.37 -9.60
C LEU A 135 -3.82 18.18 -8.69
N ILE A 136 -4.34 18.45 -7.50
CA ILE A 136 -4.76 17.42 -6.54
C ILE A 136 -5.89 16.57 -7.13
N GLU A 137 -6.92 17.18 -7.69
CA GLU A 137 -8.05 16.47 -8.31
C GLU A 137 -7.57 15.43 -9.33
N VAL A 138 -6.62 15.81 -10.19
CA VAL A 138 -6.05 14.91 -11.21
C VAL A 138 -5.12 13.85 -10.61
N ARG A 139 -4.34 14.20 -9.58
CA ARG A 139 -3.24 13.37 -9.07
C ARG A 139 -3.51 12.67 -7.74
N GLN A 140 -4.66 12.89 -7.11
CA GLN A 140 -4.94 12.37 -5.76
C GLN A 140 -4.74 10.85 -5.63
N LYS A 141 -5.20 10.08 -6.62
CA LYS A 141 -5.03 8.61 -6.63
C LYS A 141 -3.55 8.22 -6.68
N GLU A 142 -2.76 8.92 -7.50
CA GLU A 142 -1.32 8.68 -7.62
C GLU A 142 -0.59 9.04 -6.33
N ILE A 143 -0.88 10.19 -5.72
CA ILE A 143 -0.27 10.63 -4.46
C ILE A 143 -0.51 9.58 -3.36
N LEU A 144 -1.75 9.16 -3.19
CA LEU A 144 -2.10 8.13 -2.19
C LEU A 144 -1.47 6.78 -2.50
N ALA A 145 -1.42 6.38 -3.78
CA ALA A 145 -0.81 5.13 -4.20
C ALA A 145 0.68 5.08 -3.88
N GLN A 146 1.43 6.19 -4.08
CA GLN A 146 2.86 6.26 -3.77
C GLN A 146 3.14 6.08 -2.27
N PHE A 147 2.39 6.76 -1.42
CA PHE A 147 2.55 6.63 0.03
C PHE A 147 2.06 5.27 0.55
N ASN A 148 0.95 4.75 0.04
CA ASN A 148 0.46 3.42 0.40
C ASN A 148 1.45 2.34 -0.02
N GLU A 149 2.02 2.40 -1.23
CA GLU A 149 3.02 1.44 -1.70
C GLU A 149 4.28 1.47 -0.82
N GLN A 150 4.71 2.64 -0.35
CA GLN A 150 5.81 2.76 0.59
C GLN A 150 5.53 1.97 1.88
N GLU A 151 4.34 2.11 2.45
CA GLU A 151 3.95 1.40 3.68
C GLU A 151 3.73 -0.09 3.43
N PHE A 152 3.06 -0.47 2.34
CA PHE A 152 2.89 -1.87 1.95
C PHE A 152 4.23 -2.56 1.69
N SER A 153 5.16 -1.90 0.99
CA SER A 153 6.51 -2.44 0.76
C SER A 153 7.25 -2.69 2.08
N ARG A 154 7.09 -1.79 3.06
CA ARG A 154 7.68 -1.95 4.39
C ARG A 154 7.11 -3.16 5.11
N GLU A 155 5.78 -3.32 5.10
CA GLU A 155 5.09 -4.44 5.74
C GLU A 155 5.40 -5.77 5.04
N ARG A 156 5.36 -5.82 3.70
CA ARG A 156 5.77 -7.03 2.94
C ARG A 156 7.19 -7.48 3.25
N LYS A 157 8.14 -6.53 3.42
CA LYS A 157 9.52 -6.87 3.82
C LYS A 157 9.60 -7.44 5.24
N LEU A 158 8.71 -7.03 6.14
CA LEU A 158 8.61 -7.61 7.48
C LEU A 158 8.00 -9.01 7.40
N LEU A 159 6.88 -9.16 6.70
CA LEU A 159 6.20 -10.44 6.50
C LEU A 159 7.10 -11.48 5.83
N ALA A 160 7.95 -11.08 4.87
CA ALA A 160 8.92 -11.99 4.25
C ALA A 160 9.91 -12.61 5.25
N LYS A 161 10.06 -12.04 6.44
CA LYS A 161 10.95 -12.53 7.50
C LYS A 161 10.21 -13.24 8.64
N THR A 162 8.93 -12.88 8.84
CA THR A 162 8.14 -13.30 10.02
C THR A 162 6.72 -13.64 9.59
N TYR A 163 6.54 -14.76 8.89
CA TYR A 163 5.26 -15.24 8.40
C TYR A 163 4.84 -16.56 9.07
N SER A 164 3.57 -16.91 8.91
CA SER A 164 3.02 -18.21 9.31
C SER A 164 3.45 -19.30 8.32
N ALA A 165 4.41 -20.13 8.71
CA ALA A 165 4.83 -21.27 7.89
C ALA A 165 3.72 -22.29 7.62
N PRO A 166 2.86 -22.67 8.61
CA PRO A 166 1.75 -23.59 8.37
C PRO A 166 0.76 -23.08 7.30
N VAL A 167 0.43 -21.77 7.32
CA VAL A 167 -0.47 -21.20 6.30
C VAL A 167 0.19 -21.20 4.94
N LEU A 168 1.46 -20.84 4.84
CA LEU A 168 2.21 -20.88 3.58
C LEU A 168 2.23 -22.28 2.98
N GLU A 169 2.55 -23.30 3.78
CA GLU A 169 2.59 -24.71 3.32
C GLU A 169 1.21 -25.19 2.84
N GLN A 170 0.16 -24.84 3.57
CA GLN A 170 -1.20 -25.21 3.17
C GLN A 170 -1.66 -24.49 1.90
N ALA A 171 -1.32 -23.21 1.75
CA ALA A 171 -1.63 -22.41 0.55
C ALA A 171 -0.92 -22.98 -0.68
N LYS A 172 0.36 -23.39 -0.56
CA LYS A 172 1.10 -24.09 -1.62
C LYS A 172 0.44 -25.41 -2.00
N LYS A 173 0.17 -26.24 -1.02
CA LYS A 173 -0.41 -27.58 -1.23
C LYS A 173 -1.77 -27.52 -1.90
N GLN A 174 -2.64 -26.59 -1.48
CA GLN A 174 -4.03 -26.59 -1.89
C GLN A 174 -4.30 -25.71 -3.11
N PHE A 175 -3.60 -24.57 -3.21
CA PHE A 175 -3.89 -23.56 -4.24
C PHE A 175 -2.74 -23.37 -5.24
N GLY A 176 -1.53 -23.90 -4.95
CA GLY A 176 -0.33 -23.69 -5.78
C GLY A 176 0.13 -22.23 -5.76
N ILE A 177 0.06 -21.60 -4.58
CA ILE A 177 0.48 -20.22 -4.37
C ILE A 177 1.38 -20.08 -3.16
N THR A 178 2.18 -19.02 -3.13
CA THR A 178 2.79 -18.53 -1.89
C THR A 178 2.03 -17.33 -1.36
N ILE A 179 1.94 -17.19 -0.04
CA ILE A 179 1.41 -16.02 0.67
C ILE A 179 2.10 -15.89 2.03
N HIS A 180 2.46 -14.67 2.41
CA HIS A 180 3.06 -14.39 3.72
C HIS A 180 2.07 -13.61 4.58
N VAL A 181 1.43 -14.31 5.52
CA VAL A 181 0.56 -13.69 6.53
C VAL A 181 1.28 -13.59 7.87
N PRO A 182 0.84 -12.73 8.80
CA PRO A 182 1.40 -12.64 10.15
C PRO A 182 1.57 -14.01 10.81
N LYS A 183 2.67 -14.20 11.55
CA LYS A 183 3.08 -15.49 12.11
C LYS A 183 2.10 -16.08 13.13
N ASP A 184 1.28 -15.23 13.74
CA ASP A 184 0.26 -15.57 14.74
C ASP A 184 -1.05 -16.07 14.13
N ILE A 185 -1.21 -15.97 12.81
CA ILE A 185 -2.31 -16.61 12.08
C ILE A 185 -1.98 -18.10 11.92
N THR A 186 -2.49 -18.94 12.79
CA THR A 186 -2.14 -20.37 12.88
C THR A 186 -3.32 -21.31 12.90
N ASP A 187 -4.47 -20.86 13.40
CA ASP A 187 -5.68 -21.67 13.42
C ASP A 187 -6.25 -21.79 12.02
N MET A 188 -6.47 -23.02 11.55
CA MET A 188 -6.91 -23.26 10.17
C MET A 188 -8.09 -24.20 10.12
N LYS A 189 -9.06 -23.86 9.25
CA LYS A 189 -10.12 -24.75 8.78
C LYS A 189 -9.93 -24.95 7.27
N ILE A 190 -9.83 -26.21 6.86
CA ILE A 190 -9.55 -26.61 5.49
C ILE A 190 -10.77 -27.34 4.93
N ALA A 191 -11.22 -26.92 3.75
CA ALA A 191 -12.24 -27.58 2.95
C ALA A 191 -11.73 -27.75 1.50
N PRO A 192 -12.35 -28.57 0.64
CA PRO A 192 -11.81 -28.91 -0.68
C PRO A 192 -11.38 -27.70 -1.54
N ASN A 193 -12.09 -26.61 -1.49
CA ASN A 193 -11.79 -25.39 -2.28
C ASN A 193 -11.76 -24.14 -1.40
N PHE A 194 -11.46 -24.30 -0.12
CA PHE A 194 -11.51 -23.23 0.85
C PHE A 194 -10.49 -23.42 1.97
N LEU A 195 -9.77 -22.38 2.30
CA LEU A 195 -8.94 -22.30 3.49
C LEU A 195 -9.36 -21.05 4.29
N TRP A 196 -9.69 -21.24 5.56
CA TRP A 196 -9.84 -20.16 6.52
C TRP A 196 -8.73 -20.27 7.57
N ALA A 197 -7.95 -19.21 7.75
CA ALA A 197 -6.94 -19.12 8.79
C ALA A 197 -7.17 -17.88 9.65
N ALA A 198 -6.92 -17.98 10.96
CA ALA A 198 -7.17 -16.92 11.92
C ALA A 198 -6.06 -16.80 12.97
N ALA A 199 -5.89 -15.60 13.51
CA ALA A 199 -5.13 -15.37 14.72
C ALA A 199 -6.02 -15.62 15.96
N THR A 200 -5.45 -16.28 16.98
CA THR A 200 -6.16 -16.67 18.20
C THR A 200 -6.11 -15.60 19.29
N GLU A 201 -6.05 -14.33 18.93
CA GLU A 201 -6.06 -13.25 19.92
C GLU A 201 -7.47 -13.06 20.52
N ARG A 202 -7.54 -12.69 21.80
CA ARG A 202 -8.82 -12.58 22.52
C ARG A 202 -9.61 -11.34 22.16
N ASP A 203 -8.91 -10.23 21.88
CA ASP A 203 -9.51 -8.90 21.73
C ASP A 203 -9.83 -8.50 20.29
N PHE A 204 -9.24 -9.18 19.32
CA PHE A 204 -9.52 -8.99 17.90
C PHE A 204 -9.12 -10.23 17.12
N ARG A 205 -9.67 -10.37 15.92
CA ARG A 205 -9.32 -11.45 14.99
C ARG A 205 -9.02 -10.89 13.62
N GLN A 206 -7.81 -11.17 13.15
CA GLN A 206 -7.44 -11.05 11.74
C GLN A 206 -7.64 -12.42 11.10
N ASN A 207 -8.39 -12.44 10.02
CA ASN A 207 -8.74 -13.67 9.33
C ASN A 207 -8.23 -13.60 7.88
N LEU A 208 -7.77 -14.74 7.37
CA LEU A 208 -7.48 -14.98 5.98
C LEU A 208 -8.46 -16.01 5.44
N CYS A 209 -9.04 -15.75 4.26
CA CYS A 209 -9.73 -16.75 3.45
C CYS A 209 -9.03 -16.87 2.09
N LEU A 210 -8.81 -18.11 1.65
CA LEU A 210 -8.39 -18.42 0.30
C LEU A 210 -9.43 -19.35 -0.32
N TYR A 211 -9.93 -19.00 -1.51
CA TYR A 211 -10.84 -19.85 -2.27
C TYR A 211 -10.74 -19.55 -3.77
N THR A 212 -11.29 -20.43 -4.58
CA THR A 212 -11.26 -20.26 -6.03
C THR A 212 -12.64 -20.42 -6.65
N PHE A 213 -12.86 -19.76 -7.79
CA PHE A 213 -14.03 -19.94 -8.64
C PHE A 213 -13.61 -19.93 -10.12
N PRO A 214 -14.44 -20.47 -11.05
CA PRO A 214 -14.10 -20.54 -12.47
C PRO A 214 -13.84 -19.16 -13.09
N LEU A 215 -12.85 -19.06 -13.98
CA LEU A 215 -12.54 -17.81 -14.69
C LEU A 215 -13.70 -17.38 -15.62
N THR A 216 -14.51 -18.32 -16.07
CA THR A 216 -15.73 -18.06 -16.88
C THR A 216 -16.71 -17.15 -16.16
N ASP A 217 -16.83 -17.29 -14.85
CA ASP A 217 -17.75 -16.50 -14.03
C ASP A 217 -17.31 -15.03 -13.95
N LEU A 218 -15.98 -14.78 -13.90
CA LEU A 218 -15.44 -13.43 -13.97
C LEU A 218 -15.60 -12.82 -15.37
N LYS A 219 -15.40 -13.60 -16.44
CA LYS A 219 -15.54 -13.12 -17.83
C LYS A 219 -16.98 -12.78 -18.21
N SER A 220 -17.96 -13.30 -17.50
CA SER A 220 -19.37 -12.94 -17.67
C SER A 220 -19.70 -11.56 -17.06
N LEU A 221 -18.79 -11.01 -16.24
CA LEU A 221 -18.86 -9.66 -15.68
C LEU A 221 -18.21 -8.70 -16.69
N ASP A 222 -18.99 -8.16 -17.62
CA ASP A 222 -18.49 -7.08 -18.46
C ASP A 222 -18.42 -5.76 -17.67
N ALA A 223 -17.73 -4.74 -18.20
CA ALA A 223 -17.52 -3.47 -17.51
C ALA A 223 -18.82 -2.68 -17.21
N ASN A 224 -19.94 -3.09 -17.78
CA ASN A 224 -21.28 -2.53 -17.56
C ASN A 224 -22.14 -3.44 -16.70
N SER A 225 -21.65 -4.63 -16.31
CA SER A 225 -22.41 -5.56 -15.50
C SER A 225 -22.33 -5.20 -14.02
N ASP A 226 -23.40 -5.53 -13.34
CA ASP A 226 -23.54 -5.41 -11.90
C ASP A 226 -22.55 -6.38 -11.21
N PHE A 227 -21.47 -5.86 -10.60
CA PHE A 227 -20.48 -6.66 -9.86
C PHE A 227 -21.06 -7.45 -8.67
N ARG A 228 -22.38 -7.38 -8.41
CA ARG A 228 -23.07 -8.15 -7.37
C ARG A 228 -22.85 -9.66 -7.47
N SER A 229 -22.45 -10.16 -8.65
CA SER A 229 -22.07 -11.57 -8.78
C SER A 229 -20.82 -11.94 -8.00
N LEU A 230 -19.81 -11.05 -7.87
CA LEU A 230 -18.62 -11.31 -7.03
C LEU A 230 -18.98 -11.34 -5.54
N GLU A 231 -19.84 -10.44 -5.10
CA GLU A 231 -20.37 -10.42 -3.74
C GLU A 231 -21.18 -11.69 -3.47
N SER A 232 -22.02 -12.12 -4.42
CA SER A 232 -22.80 -13.36 -4.31
C SER A 232 -21.92 -14.61 -4.25
N ILE A 233 -20.82 -14.66 -5.02
CA ILE A 233 -19.84 -15.74 -4.95
C ILE A 233 -19.19 -15.74 -3.55
N ARG A 234 -18.75 -14.54 -3.08
CA ARG A 234 -18.21 -14.39 -1.73
C ARG A 234 -19.17 -14.91 -0.67
N ASP A 235 -20.40 -14.41 -0.65
CA ASP A 235 -21.39 -14.77 0.36
C ASP A 235 -21.71 -16.27 0.33
N SER A 236 -21.81 -16.87 -0.84
CA SER A 236 -22.01 -18.31 -1.00
C SER A 236 -20.87 -19.13 -0.42
N MET A 237 -19.62 -18.72 -0.69
CA MET A 237 -18.42 -19.39 -0.19
C MET A 237 -18.29 -19.27 1.33
N LEU A 238 -18.53 -18.07 1.88
CA LEU A 238 -18.41 -17.84 3.32
C LEU A 238 -19.55 -18.50 4.11
N LYS A 239 -20.78 -18.47 3.61
CA LYS A 239 -21.93 -19.13 4.24
C LYS A 239 -21.70 -20.63 4.49
N VAL A 240 -21.12 -21.32 3.50
CA VAL A 240 -20.83 -22.75 3.61
C VAL A 240 -19.64 -23.04 4.52
N ASN A 241 -18.61 -22.21 4.47
CA ASN A 241 -17.31 -22.52 5.08
C ASN A 241 -17.09 -21.83 6.42
N ILE A 242 -17.77 -20.72 6.71
CA ILE A 242 -17.69 -19.98 7.97
C ILE A 242 -19.10 -19.87 8.57
N PRO A 243 -19.64 -20.96 9.11
CA PRO A 243 -20.95 -20.95 9.76
C PRO A 243 -20.86 -20.11 11.04
N GLY A 244 -21.98 -19.47 11.39
CA GLY A 244 -22.15 -18.85 12.70
C GLY A 244 -22.30 -19.86 13.84
N GLY A 245 -22.51 -19.36 15.03
CA GLY A 245 -22.72 -20.20 16.22
C GLY A 245 -24.08 -20.93 16.25
N ARG A 246 -25.02 -20.54 15.37
CA ARG A 246 -26.36 -21.15 15.22
C ARG A 246 -26.64 -21.35 13.71
N GLU A 247 -27.59 -22.24 13.40
CA GLU A 247 -27.98 -22.59 12.04
C GLU A 247 -28.51 -21.39 11.22
N ASP A 248 -29.11 -20.40 11.90
CA ASP A 248 -29.64 -19.18 11.30
C ASP A 248 -28.62 -18.04 11.18
N GLN A 249 -27.34 -18.31 11.48
CA GLN A 249 -26.25 -17.36 11.46
C GLN A 249 -25.25 -17.70 10.36
N TRP A 250 -24.92 -16.73 9.52
CA TRP A 250 -23.84 -16.79 8.52
C TRP A 250 -23.32 -15.39 8.18
N MET A 251 -22.10 -15.31 7.70
CA MET A 251 -21.53 -14.06 7.24
C MET A 251 -22.14 -13.65 5.90
N GLU A 252 -22.49 -12.37 5.78
CA GLU A 252 -22.98 -11.76 4.55
C GLU A 252 -22.30 -10.41 4.31
N THR A 253 -22.34 -9.92 3.06
CA THR A 253 -21.79 -8.64 2.65
C THR A 253 -22.83 -7.52 2.85
N ASP A 254 -22.47 -6.41 3.48
CA ASP A 254 -23.26 -5.19 3.35
C ASP A 254 -22.98 -4.53 1.98
N TYR A 255 -23.79 -4.86 1.00
CA TYR A 255 -23.67 -4.42 -0.40
C TYR A 255 -23.61 -2.91 -0.59
N ARG A 256 -24.13 -2.13 0.37
CA ARG A 256 -24.12 -0.66 0.32
C ARG A 256 -22.75 -0.05 0.57
N THR A 257 -21.86 -0.82 1.16
CA THR A 257 -20.52 -0.38 1.57
C THR A 257 -19.43 -0.80 0.60
N VAL A 258 -19.78 -1.63 -0.40
CA VAL A 258 -18.80 -2.24 -1.30
C VAL A 258 -18.21 -1.20 -2.25
N VAL A 259 -16.89 -1.22 -2.35
CA VAL A 259 -16.11 -0.40 -3.28
C VAL A 259 -15.13 -1.32 -4.01
N TYR A 260 -14.98 -1.08 -5.31
CA TYR A 260 -14.04 -1.79 -6.17
C TYR A 260 -12.88 -0.89 -6.58
N ASP A 261 -11.67 -1.43 -6.47
CA ASP A 261 -10.43 -0.82 -6.94
C ASP A 261 -9.74 -1.74 -7.95
N ASP A 262 -8.81 -1.20 -8.73
CA ASP A 262 -8.02 -1.94 -9.74
C ASP A 262 -8.86 -2.69 -10.79
N ILE A 263 -10.10 -2.28 -11.05
CA ILE A 263 -11.01 -2.96 -11.98
C ILE A 263 -10.50 -3.03 -13.42
N THR A 264 -9.58 -2.16 -13.80
CA THR A 264 -8.92 -2.17 -15.11
C THR A 264 -7.66 -3.02 -15.15
N ASN A 265 -7.22 -3.56 -14.03
CA ASN A 265 -6.04 -4.42 -13.97
C ASN A 265 -6.42 -5.84 -14.48
N PRO A 266 -5.83 -6.35 -15.57
CA PRO A 266 -6.20 -7.64 -16.13
C PRO A 266 -5.84 -8.84 -15.25
N ASN A 267 -4.97 -8.65 -14.26
CA ASN A 267 -4.44 -9.73 -13.44
C ASN A 267 -5.03 -9.74 -12.01
N ARG A 268 -5.67 -8.64 -11.61
CA ARG A 268 -6.14 -8.48 -10.22
C ARG A 268 -7.22 -7.42 -10.12
N MET A 269 -8.23 -7.70 -9.31
CA MET A 269 -9.25 -6.76 -8.87
C MET A 269 -9.26 -6.72 -7.33
N VAL A 270 -9.64 -5.59 -6.75
CA VAL A 270 -9.78 -5.44 -5.30
C VAL A 270 -11.22 -5.05 -4.98
N MET A 271 -11.85 -5.82 -4.10
CA MET A 271 -13.16 -5.53 -3.53
C MET A 271 -13.00 -5.30 -2.03
N ARG A 272 -13.62 -4.26 -1.50
CA ARG A 272 -13.62 -3.95 -0.06
C ARG A 272 -14.97 -3.48 0.41
N GLY A 273 -15.30 -3.72 1.66
CA GLY A 273 -16.57 -3.32 2.25
C GLY A 273 -16.71 -3.80 3.67
N LEU A 274 -17.95 -3.83 4.14
CA LEU A 274 -18.29 -4.37 5.45
C LEU A 274 -18.98 -5.73 5.32
N TRP A 275 -18.71 -6.60 6.29
CA TRP A 275 -19.40 -7.85 6.50
C TRP A 275 -20.19 -7.77 7.81
N ASP A 276 -21.33 -8.42 7.82
CA ASP A 276 -22.17 -8.60 9.00
C ASP A 276 -22.44 -10.10 9.21
N MET A 277 -22.64 -10.50 10.45
CA MET A 277 -23.14 -11.82 10.79
C MET A 277 -24.67 -11.74 10.90
N ARG A 278 -25.37 -12.45 10.03
CA ARG A 278 -26.83 -12.49 10.08
C ARG A 278 -27.31 -12.98 11.44
N ASN A 279 -28.32 -12.33 12.01
CA ASN A 279 -28.89 -12.61 13.33
C ASN A 279 -27.85 -12.56 14.47
N ASP A 280 -26.80 -11.73 14.33
CA ASP A 280 -25.81 -11.45 15.36
C ASP A 280 -25.33 -9.99 15.27
N ALA A 281 -24.69 -9.48 16.32
CA ALA A 281 -24.12 -8.14 16.35
C ALA A 281 -22.66 -8.09 15.85
N MET A 282 -22.14 -9.18 15.28
CA MET A 282 -20.78 -9.24 14.77
C MET A 282 -20.70 -8.65 13.36
N GLY A 283 -19.68 -7.84 13.13
CA GLY A 283 -19.41 -7.27 11.82
C GLY A 283 -18.02 -6.61 11.77
N GLY A 284 -17.63 -6.17 10.59
CA GLY A 284 -16.35 -5.50 10.43
C GLY A 284 -15.96 -5.28 8.97
N PRO A 285 -14.75 -4.75 8.71
CA PRO A 285 -14.26 -4.56 7.36
C PRO A 285 -13.74 -5.87 6.74
N PHE A 286 -13.87 -5.96 5.41
CA PHE A 286 -13.16 -6.96 4.60
C PHE A 286 -12.42 -6.32 3.42
N VAL A 287 -11.40 -7.01 2.94
CA VAL A 287 -10.70 -6.70 1.69
C VAL A 287 -10.41 -8.01 0.96
N SER A 288 -10.88 -8.12 -0.26
CA SER A 288 -10.68 -9.28 -1.13
C SER A 288 -9.82 -8.88 -2.33
N TYR A 289 -8.73 -9.59 -2.54
CA TYR A 289 -7.90 -9.53 -3.74
C TYR A 289 -8.28 -10.71 -4.64
N ILE A 290 -8.81 -10.43 -5.82
CA ILE A 290 -9.26 -11.41 -6.80
C ILE A 290 -8.19 -11.49 -7.88
N TYR A 291 -7.43 -12.54 -7.88
CA TYR A 291 -6.34 -12.80 -8.82
C TYR A 291 -6.81 -13.67 -9.98
N VAL A 292 -6.43 -13.32 -11.19
CA VAL A 292 -6.73 -14.08 -12.41
C VAL A 292 -5.62 -15.11 -12.66
N ASP A 293 -5.95 -16.39 -12.49
CA ASP A 293 -5.05 -17.53 -12.77
C ASP A 293 -5.44 -18.15 -14.13
N THR A 294 -4.96 -17.55 -15.20
CA THR A 294 -5.27 -18.00 -16.58
C THR A 294 -4.71 -19.39 -16.86
N ALA A 295 -3.58 -19.76 -16.25
CA ALA A 295 -2.96 -21.08 -16.44
C ALA A 295 -3.88 -22.20 -15.93
N ARG A 296 -4.62 -21.96 -14.85
CA ARG A 296 -5.53 -22.92 -14.24
C ARG A 296 -7.01 -22.63 -14.53
N GLN A 297 -7.31 -21.66 -15.40
CA GLN A 297 -8.66 -21.22 -15.79
C GLN A 297 -9.58 -20.92 -14.60
N ARG A 298 -9.05 -20.25 -13.60
CA ARG A 298 -9.75 -19.91 -12.35
C ARG A 298 -9.42 -18.50 -11.88
N CYS A 299 -10.24 -17.96 -11.00
CA CYS A 299 -9.90 -16.85 -10.14
C CYS A 299 -9.55 -17.38 -8.76
N LEU A 300 -8.49 -16.83 -8.15
CA LEU A 300 -8.14 -17.04 -6.75
C LEU A 300 -8.55 -15.81 -5.96
N VAL A 301 -9.34 -15.99 -4.94
CA VAL A 301 -9.62 -14.94 -3.96
C VAL A 301 -8.73 -15.14 -2.75
N ALA A 302 -7.98 -14.10 -2.43
CA ALA A 302 -7.33 -13.95 -1.14
C ALA A 302 -8.03 -12.81 -0.40
N GLU A 303 -8.72 -13.13 0.67
CA GLU A 303 -9.53 -12.19 1.43
C GLU A 303 -9.09 -12.11 2.87
N THR A 304 -9.13 -10.91 3.43
CA THR A 304 -9.08 -10.70 4.88
C THR A 304 -10.39 -10.10 5.35
N PHE A 305 -10.86 -10.53 6.49
CA PHE A 305 -11.90 -9.85 7.25
C PHE A 305 -11.46 -9.69 8.70
N ILE A 306 -11.87 -8.57 9.31
CA ILE A 306 -11.42 -8.20 10.65
C ILE A 306 -12.62 -8.12 11.58
N PHE A 307 -12.51 -8.77 12.74
CA PHE A 307 -13.38 -8.55 13.88
C PHE A 307 -12.57 -7.91 15.01
N ALA A 308 -12.85 -6.65 15.33
CA ALA A 308 -12.10 -5.88 16.31
C ALA A 308 -13.01 -4.83 16.97
N PRO A 309 -13.94 -5.24 17.83
CA PRO A 309 -14.81 -4.31 18.55
C PRO A 309 -13.96 -3.31 19.33
N ASP A 310 -14.40 -2.06 19.37
CA ASP A 310 -13.78 -0.94 20.10
C ASP A 310 -12.31 -0.60 19.78
N LYS A 311 -11.76 -1.18 18.70
CA LYS A 311 -10.39 -0.91 18.23
C LYS A 311 -10.37 -0.21 16.87
N LYS A 312 -9.28 0.52 16.61
CA LYS A 312 -8.97 1.02 15.26
C LYS A 312 -8.71 -0.15 14.33
N LYS A 313 -9.40 -0.15 13.16
CA LYS A 313 -9.33 -1.23 12.17
C LYS A 313 -8.24 -0.99 11.14
N ARG A 314 -7.90 0.29 10.84
CA ARG A 314 -6.88 0.62 9.83
C ARG A 314 -5.59 -0.18 9.99
N PRO A 315 -4.91 -0.23 11.15
CA PRO A 315 -3.64 -0.96 11.26
C PRO A 315 -3.78 -2.45 10.90
N LEU A 316 -4.87 -3.07 11.37
CA LEU A 316 -5.14 -4.50 11.16
C LEU A 316 -5.45 -4.79 9.68
N VAL A 317 -6.33 -3.99 9.07
CA VAL A 317 -6.67 -4.13 7.64
C VAL A 317 -5.45 -3.91 6.77
N ARG A 318 -4.66 -2.86 7.01
CA ARG A 318 -3.50 -2.52 6.20
C ARG A 318 -2.39 -3.57 6.28
N GLN A 319 -2.18 -4.17 7.45
CA GLN A 319 -1.25 -5.27 7.62
C GLN A 319 -1.67 -6.48 6.78
N MET A 320 -2.94 -6.87 6.89
CA MET A 320 -3.46 -8.00 6.13
C MET A 320 -3.54 -7.70 4.63
N GLU A 321 -3.88 -6.47 4.23
CA GLU A 321 -3.86 -6.06 2.83
C GLU A 321 -2.44 -6.17 2.23
N ALA A 322 -1.39 -5.80 2.99
CA ALA A 322 -0.02 -6.04 2.59
C ALA A 322 0.30 -7.54 2.45
N ALA A 323 -0.26 -8.38 3.32
CA ALA A 323 -0.12 -9.84 3.22
C ALA A 323 -0.79 -10.39 1.95
N LEU A 324 -2.02 -9.94 1.63
CA LEU A 324 -2.71 -10.36 0.40
C LEU A 324 -1.90 -10.02 -0.86
N GLN A 325 -1.16 -8.91 -0.86
CA GLN A 325 -0.28 -8.51 -1.96
C GLN A 325 0.97 -9.40 -2.13
N THR A 326 1.26 -10.28 -1.18
CA THR A 326 2.39 -11.23 -1.29
C THR A 326 2.04 -12.49 -2.08
N VAL A 327 0.80 -12.62 -2.53
CA VAL A 327 0.37 -13.78 -3.32
C VAL A 327 1.18 -13.86 -4.61
N THR A 328 1.80 -15.03 -4.83
CA THR A 328 2.46 -15.38 -6.09
C THR A 328 2.07 -16.82 -6.49
N PHE A 329 1.80 -17.01 -7.77
CA PHE A 329 1.50 -18.35 -8.29
C PHE A 329 2.79 -19.14 -8.49
N GLU A 330 2.82 -20.40 -8.04
CA GLU A 330 3.92 -21.30 -8.35
C GLU A 330 3.90 -21.63 -9.84
N GLN A 331 5.06 -21.55 -10.47
CA GLN A 331 5.24 -22.00 -11.84
C GLN A 331 5.16 -23.53 -11.87
N ASN A 332 4.33 -24.06 -12.74
CA ASN A 332 4.25 -25.51 -12.98
C ASN A 332 5.50 -26.01 -13.69
#